data_267ee676563ed67b453d399cff51e3df
#
_entry.id   267ee676563ed67b453d399cff51e3df
#
_cell.length_a   1.000
_cell.length_b   1.000
_cell.length_c   1.000
_cell.angle_alpha   90.00
_cell.angle_beta   90.00
_cell.angle_gamma   90.00
#
_symmetry.space_group_name_H-M   'P 1'
#
loop_
_entity.id
_entity.type
_entity.pdbx_description
1 polymer ?
#
loop_
_entity_poly.entity_id
_entity_poly.type
_entity_poly.pdbx_seq_one_letter_code
_entity_poly.pdbx_strand_id
1 'polypeptide(L)'
;SAALPVEQMIPAVDLMAPLILTDVRPLVALLTPLIGLLGIVWAGERRSDLREFFTFAAAIIQAGVVLSMVPLLLNGAIIEFQIWQIFTHVPMLLRVDGPGLLFACVASILWIVTTLYSVGYMRGLHEHAQTRFYSFFALSLSATMGVAFSSNVLTIYFFYEMLSVSTFPLVTHMQDKEARTGGRTYLGYLLFTSLCLLLPALSLCYVWLDDGQAAMDFLTDTGKIGEFSQSVQILLLLLFTFGFAKAGLMPFHSWLPGAMVAPTPVSALLHAVAVVKV
;
A
#
# COMPACT_ATOMS: atom_id res chain seq x y z
N SER A 1 -14.26 63.08 -2.17
CA SER A 1 -14.16 61.85 -1.35
C SER A 1 -14.50 60.66 -2.22
N ALA A 2 -13.50 60.03 -2.80
CA ALA A 2 -13.66 58.81 -3.55
C ALA A 2 -13.45 57.63 -2.58
N ALA A 3 -14.50 56.89 -2.36
CA ALA A 3 -14.41 55.63 -1.62
C ALA A 3 -13.64 54.62 -2.47
N LEU A 4 -12.57 54.05 -1.94
CA LEU A 4 -11.86 52.93 -2.54
C LEU A 4 -12.76 51.73 -2.63
N PRO A 5 -12.75 50.95 -3.72
CA PRO A 5 -13.54 49.75 -3.86
C PRO A 5 -13.17 48.75 -2.79
N VAL A 6 -14.21 48.12 -2.18
CA VAL A 6 -14.09 47.13 -1.07
C VAL A 6 -13.30 45.89 -1.44
N GLU A 7 -13.02 45.66 -2.72
CA GLU A 7 -12.26 44.55 -3.25
C GLU A 7 -10.74 44.59 -2.91
N GLN A 8 -10.22 45.70 -2.40
CA GLN A 8 -8.80 45.81 -2.04
C GLN A 8 -8.52 45.65 -0.53
N MET A 9 -9.52 45.29 0.27
CA MET A 9 -9.37 45.26 1.73
C MET A 9 -9.39 43.83 2.32
N ILE A 10 -9.46 42.78 1.51
CA ILE A 10 -9.24 41.42 2.00
C ILE A 10 -7.89 41.02 1.41
N PRO A 11 -6.79 41.00 2.20
CA PRO A 11 -5.65 40.23 1.79
C PRO A 11 -6.19 38.80 1.59
N ALA A 12 -6.00 38.27 0.38
CA ALA A 12 -6.20 36.86 0.14
C ALA A 12 -5.51 36.16 1.32
N VAL A 13 -6.30 35.50 2.17
CA VAL A 13 -5.77 34.53 3.10
C VAL A 13 -5.13 33.52 2.18
N ASP A 14 -3.85 33.66 1.99
CA ASP A 14 -2.99 32.66 1.39
C ASP A 14 -3.25 31.45 2.30
N LEU A 15 -4.16 30.59 1.87
CA LEU A 15 -4.38 29.29 2.51
C LEU A 15 -3.00 28.67 2.46
N MET A 16 -2.31 28.71 3.60
CA MET A 16 -0.90 28.33 3.78
C MET A 16 -0.63 27.11 2.94
N ALA A 17 0.20 27.26 1.92
CA ALA A 17 0.68 26.10 1.18
C ALA A 17 1.18 25.10 2.23
N PRO A 18 0.75 23.86 2.19
CA PRO A 18 1.09 22.88 3.24
C PRO A 18 2.61 22.83 3.37
N LEU A 19 3.10 22.90 4.60
CA LEU A 19 4.53 22.82 4.88
C LEU A 19 5.04 21.43 4.47
N ILE A 20 5.73 21.34 3.34
CA ILE A 20 6.31 20.08 2.87
C ILE A 20 7.63 19.86 3.61
N LEU A 21 7.68 18.81 4.42
CA LEU A 21 8.87 18.37 5.15
C LEU A 21 9.48 17.15 4.48
N THR A 22 10.74 17.25 4.09
CA THR A 22 11.51 16.08 3.65
C THR A 22 11.97 15.31 4.88
N ASP A 23 11.38 14.13 5.11
CA ASP A 23 11.70 13.28 6.27
C ASP A 23 11.85 11.81 5.81
N VAL A 24 12.74 11.09 6.47
CA VAL A 24 13.05 9.69 6.18
C VAL A 24 12.06 8.70 6.81
N ARG A 25 11.18 9.14 7.70
CA ARG A 25 10.26 8.27 8.45
C ARG A 25 9.36 7.40 7.57
N PRO A 26 8.78 7.85 6.45
CA PRO A 26 7.99 6.99 5.56
C PRO A 26 8.83 5.82 5.00
N LEU A 27 10.10 6.09 4.64
CA LEU A 27 11.02 5.06 4.21
C LEU A 27 11.37 4.09 5.34
N VAL A 28 11.60 4.58 6.56
CA VAL A 28 11.88 3.74 7.73
C VAL A 28 10.67 2.85 8.03
N ALA A 29 9.44 3.36 7.97
CA ALA A 29 8.23 2.57 8.16
C ALA A 29 8.10 1.44 7.12
N LEU A 30 8.50 1.69 5.87
CA LEU A 30 8.52 0.70 4.79
C LEU A 30 9.65 -0.33 4.99
N LEU A 31 10.84 0.08 5.41
CA LEU A 31 12.00 -0.80 5.54
C LEU A 31 11.97 -1.64 6.84
N THR A 32 11.31 -1.19 7.89
CA THR A 32 11.25 -1.90 9.17
C THR A 32 10.78 -3.36 9.04
N PRO A 33 9.68 -3.68 8.33
CA PRO A 33 9.29 -5.08 8.11
C PRO A 33 10.30 -5.86 7.28
N LEU A 34 11.00 -5.24 6.33
CA LEU A 34 12.04 -5.89 5.53
C LEU A 34 13.26 -6.24 6.37
N ILE A 35 13.66 -5.37 7.28
CA ILE A 35 14.75 -5.65 8.25
C ILE A 35 14.31 -6.79 9.18
N GLY A 36 13.07 -6.75 9.66
CA GLY A 36 12.47 -7.84 10.43
C GLY A 36 12.47 -9.16 9.68
N LEU A 37 12.13 -9.15 8.39
CA LEU A 37 12.19 -10.31 7.49
C LEU A 37 13.60 -10.93 7.45
N LEU A 38 14.65 -10.14 7.34
CA LEU A 38 16.03 -10.65 7.39
C LEU A 38 16.34 -11.37 8.70
N GLY A 39 15.89 -10.81 9.83
CA GLY A 39 16.01 -11.46 11.14
C GLY A 39 15.21 -12.76 11.23
N ILE A 40 13.98 -12.79 10.69
CA ILE A 40 13.12 -13.98 10.62
C ILE A 40 13.79 -15.11 9.82
N VAL A 41 14.33 -14.79 8.65
CA VAL A 41 15.03 -15.76 7.78
C VAL A 41 16.31 -16.24 8.45
N TRP A 42 17.06 -15.36 9.11
CA TRP A 42 18.26 -15.73 9.85
C TRP A 42 17.97 -16.67 11.04
N ALA A 43 16.89 -16.44 11.78
CA ALA A 43 16.46 -17.32 12.86
C ALA A 43 16.03 -18.71 12.35
N GLY A 44 15.38 -18.76 11.18
CA GLY A 44 14.94 -19.98 10.51
C GLY A 44 13.91 -20.78 11.33
N GLU A 45 13.74 -22.07 10.94
CA GLU A 45 12.80 -22.97 11.63
C GLU A 45 13.34 -23.48 12.99
N ARG A 46 14.66 -23.45 13.19
CA ARG A 46 15.30 -24.01 14.38
C ARG A 46 15.14 -23.15 15.63
N ARG A 47 14.95 -21.84 15.49
CA ARG A 47 14.91 -20.86 16.58
C ARG A 47 13.58 -20.09 16.56
N SER A 48 12.50 -20.79 16.89
CA SER A 48 11.13 -20.22 16.86
C SER A 48 11.01 -18.94 17.69
N ASP A 49 11.60 -18.91 18.90
CA ASP A 49 11.49 -17.76 19.80
C ASP A 49 12.19 -16.51 19.23
N LEU A 50 13.37 -16.68 18.60
CA LEU A 50 14.05 -15.55 17.95
C LEU A 50 13.29 -15.06 16.72
N ARG A 51 12.71 -15.94 15.92
CA ARG A 51 11.89 -15.57 14.78
C ARG A 51 10.70 -14.72 15.20
N GLU A 52 9.98 -15.17 16.22
CA GLU A 52 8.84 -14.43 16.76
C GLU A 52 9.26 -13.11 17.40
N PHE A 53 10.40 -13.11 18.12
CA PHE A 53 10.97 -11.86 18.64
C PHE A 53 11.25 -10.84 17.53
N PHE A 54 11.89 -11.23 16.43
CA PHE A 54 12.13 -10.31 15.31
C PHE A 54 10.82 -9.80 14.66
N THR A 55 9.80 -10.66 14.57
CA THR A 55 8.49 -10.25 14.07
C THR A 55 7.82 -9.22 14.97
N PHE A 56 7.82 -9.45 16.29
CA PHE A 56 7.29 -8.51 17.27
C PHE A 56 8.07 -7.21 17.32
N ALA A 57 9.39 -7.29 17.34
CA ALA A 57 10.25 -6.11 17.37
C ALA A 57 9.99 -5.23 16.13
N ALA A 58 9.92 -5.83 14.95
CA ALA A 58 9.59 -5.12 13.72
C ALA A 58 8.20 -4.46 13.78
N ALA A 59 7.18 -5.17 14.26
CA ALA A 59 5.82 -4.64 14.39
C ALA A 59 5.75 -3.44 15.36
N ILE A 60 6.41 -3.54 16.51
CA ILE A 60 6.44 -2.44 17.51
C ILE A 60 7.20 -1.23 16.98
N ILE A 61 8.37 -1.44 16.36
CA ILE A 61 9.18 -0.36 15.79
C ILE A 61 8.39 0.34 14.67
N GLN A 62 7.77 -0.41 13.77
CA GLN A 62 6.95 0.16 12.70
C GLN A 62 5.80 1.00 13.26
N ALA A 63 5.04 0.47 14.22
CA ALA A 63 3.96 1.22 14.85
C ALA A 63 4.48 2.49 15.53
N GLY A 64 5.62 2.44 16.22
CA GLY A 64 6.26 3.62 16.82
C GLY A 64 6.65 4.68 15.78
N VAL A 65 7.25 4.26 14.66
CA VAL A 65 7.61 5.17 13.56
C VAL A 65 6.37 5.80 12.94
N VAL A 66 5.34 5.01 12.62
CA VAL A 66 4.09 5.51 12.03
C VAL A 66 3.39 6.49 12.97
N LEU A 67 3.24 6.14 14.26
CA LEU A 67 2.62 7.02 15.25
C LEU A 67 3.42 8.31 15.47
N SER A 68 4.74 8.29 15.30
CA SER A 68 5.58 9.50 15.40
C SER A 68 5.31 10.54 14.32
N MET A 69 4.67 10.17 13.20
CA MET A 69 4.30 11.08 12.11
C MET A 69 2.95 11.78 12.37
N VAL A 70 2.10 11.23 13.26
CA VAL A 70 0.78 11.80 13.56
C VAL A 70 0.84 13.25 14.02
N PRO A 71 1.69 13.65 15.00
CA PRO A 71 1.75 15.05 15.44
C PRO A 71 2.18 16.01 14.34
N LEU A 72 3.04 15.60 13.42
CA LEU A 72 3.49 16.45 12.32
C LEU A 72 2.34 16.73 11.35
N LEU A 73 1.58 15.71 10.99
CA LEU A 73 0.44 15.86 10.11
C LEU A 73 -0.68 16.71 10.75
N LEU A 74 -0.94 16.53 12.05
CA LEU A 74 -1.92 17.34 12.78
C LEU A 74 -1.54 18.82 12.86
N ASN A 75 -0.25 19.14 12.75
CA ASN A 75 0.27 20.51 12.65
C ASN A 75 0.25 21.06 11.22
N GLY A 76 -0.38 20.35 10.26
CA GLY A 76 -0.51 20.78 8.87
C GLY A 76 0.73 20.52 7.99
N ALA A 77 1.71 19.76 8.46
CA ALA A 77 2.88 19.38 7.66
C ALA A 77 2.59 18.15 6.81
N ILE A 78 2.97 18.19 5.53
CA ILE A 78 3.03 17.02 4.64
C ILE A 78 4.46 16.49 4.66
N ILE A 79 4.61 15.18 4.85
CA ILE A 79 5.92 14.54 4.88
C ILE A 79 6.15 13.87 3.54
N GLU A 80 7.29 14.15 2.89
CA GLU A 80 7.67 13.54 1.64
C GLU A 80 9.06 12.93 1.70
N PHE A 81 9.22 11.82 0.99
CA PHE A 81 10.52 11.17 0.79
C PHE A 81 10.61 10.57 -0.61
N GLN A 82 11.54 11.07 -1.41
CA GLN A 82 11.82 10.50 -2.74
C GLN A 82 12.79 9.33 -2.62
N ILE A 83 12.36 8.14 -3.07
CA ILE A 83 13.21 6.92 -3.06
C ILE A 83 14.14 6.94 -4.28
N TRP A 84 13.56 7.08 -5.47
CA TRP A 84 14.28 7.02 -6.74
C TRP A 84 13.49 7.74 -7.84
N GLN A 85 14.16 8.09 -8.91
CA GLN A 85 13.54 8.62 -10.12
C GLN A 85 13.51 7.51 -11.18
N ILE A 86 12.32 6.97 -11.46
CA ILE A 86 12.16 5.83 -12.39
C ILE A 86 12.15 6.33 -13.83
N PHE A 87 11.34 7.34 -14.13
CA PHE A 87 11.28 8.01 -15.44
C PHE A 87 11.61 9.50 -15.28
N THR A 88 11.96 10.13 -16.39
CA THR A 88 12.09 11.60 -16.43
C THR A 88 10.77 12.18 -15.94
N HIS A 89 10.82 12.99 -14.87
CA HIS A 89 9.66 13.64 -14.24
C HIS A 89 8.69 12.76 -13.44
N VAL A 90 8.91 11.44 -13.32
CA VAL A 90 8.09 10.58 -12.45
C VAL A 90 8.96 9.94 -11.37
N PRO A 91 9.05 10.56 -10.19
CA PRO A 91 9.79 10.01 -9.06
C PRO A 91 8.99 8.90 -8.36
N MET A 92 9.69 7.92 -7.81
CA MET A 92 9.14 7.04 -6.80
C MET A 92 9.12 7.81 -5.48
N LEU A 93 7.98 8.41 -5.16
CA LEU A 93 7.82 9.35 -4.05
C LEU A 93 6.86 8.76 -3.02
N LEU A 94 7.31 8.76 -1.77
CA LEU A 94 6.46 8.48 -0.62
C LEU A 94 5.98 9.82 -0.03
N ARG A 95 4.68 9.93 0.16
CA ARG A 95 4.03 11.09 0.79
C ARG A 95 3.09 10.62 1.87
N VAL A 96 3.17 11.23 3.04
CA VAL A 96 2.27 10.96 4.15
C VAL A 96 1.17 11.99 4.15
N ASP A 97 -0.02 11.57 3.79
CA ASP A 97 -1.27 12.33 3.85
C ASP A 97 -2.20 11.83 4.95
N GLY A 98 -3.35 12.47 5.14
CA GLY A 98 -4.32 12.10 6.17
C GLY A 98 -4.84 10.67 6.04
N PRO A 99 -5.43 10.28 4.89
CA PRO A 99 -5.93 8.93 4.65
C PRO A 99 -4.84 7.85 4.75
N GLY A 100 -3.69 8.08 4.11
CA GLY A 100 -2.55 7.15 4.12
C GLY A 100 -2.00 6.92 5.52
N LEU A 101 -1.83 7.99 6.33
CA LEU A 101 -1.37 7.86 7.71
C LEU A 101 -2.39 7.14 8.60
N LEU A 102 -3.69 7.44 8.46
CA LEU A 102 -4.74 6.76 9.20
C LEU A 102 -4.71 5.25 8.91
N PHE A 103 -4.63 4.89 7.63
CA PHE A 103 -4.52 3.50 7.20
C PHE A 103 -3.25 2.83 7.74
N ALA A 104 -2.09 3.49 7.66
CA ALA A 104 -0.83 2.98 8.18
C ALA A 104 -0.86 2.77 9.71
N CYS A 105 -1.51 3.67 10.47
CA CYS A 105 -1.70 3.51 11.92
C CYS A 105 -2.52 2.27 12.23
N VAL A 106 -3.66 2.08 11.57
CA VAL A 106 -4.53 0.92 11.77
C VAL A 106 -3.78 -0.37 11.41
N ALA A 107 -3.14 -0.42 10.24
CA ALA A 107 -2.40 -1.60 9.80
C ALA A 107 -1.25 -1.96 10.75
N SER A 108 -0.49 -0.97 11.23
CA SER A 108 0.64 -1.18 12.14
C SER A 108 0.20 -1.69 13.51
N ILE A 109 -0.87 -1.14 14.08
CA ILE A 109 -1.41 -1.60 15.38
C ILE A 109 -1.98 -3.02 15.24
N LEU A 110 -2.75 -3.27 14.18
CA LEU A 110 -3.31 -4.59 13.93
C LEU A 110 -2.22 -5.63 13.65
N TRP A 111 -1.08 -5.26 13.09
CA TRP A 111 0.03 -6.20 12.92
C TRP A 111 0.56 -6.71 14.26
N ILE A 112 0.68 -5.86 15.28
CA ILE A 112 1.10 -6.30 16.63
C ILE A 112 0.12 -7.34 17.17
N VAL A 113 -1.18 -7.04 17.12
CA VAL A 113 -2.25 -7.92 17.61
C VAL A 113 -2.28 -9.24 16.83
N THR A 114 -2.20 -9.15 15.50
CA THR A 114 -2.20 -10.34 14.63
C THR A 114 -0.96 -11.19 14.82
N THR A 115 0.20 -10.57 15.07
CA THR A 115 1.43 -11.33 15.39
C THR A 115 1.25 -12.14 16.68
N LEU A 116 0.68 -11.54 17.73
CA LEU A 116 0.38 -12.24 18.96
C LEU A 116 -0.56 -13.44 18.73
N TYR A 117 -1.64 -13.21 17.97
CA TYR A 117 -2.57 -14.27 17.59
C TYR A 117 -1.88 -15.36 16.74
N SER A 118 -1.06 -14.97 15.77
CA SER A 118 -0.36 -15.89 14.87
C SER A 118 0.60 -16.80 15.60
N VAL A 119 1.30 -16.32 16.63
CA VAL A 119 2.19 -17.15 17.46
C VAL A 119 1.41 -18.25 18.15
N GLY A 120 0.28 -17.92 18.79
CA GLY A 120 -0.59 -18.91 19.42
C GLY A 120 -1.17 -19.91 18.42
N TYR A 121 -1.64 -19.42 17.28
CA TYR A 121 -2.22 -20.24 16.22
C TYR A 121 -1.22 -21.22 15.61
N MET A 122 -0.05 -20.74 15.18
CA MET A 122 0.97 -21.54 14.52
C MET A 122 1.61 -22.58 15.44
N ARG A 123 1.83 -22.21 16.72
CA ARG A 123 2.35 -23.15 17.72
C ARG A 123 1.29 -24.18 18.14
N GLY A 124 0.05 -23.74 18.35
CA GLY A 124 -1.04 -24.62 18.80
C GLY A 124 -1.45 -25.67 17.78
N LEU A 125 -1.39 -25.35 16.49
CA LEU A 125 -1.69 -26.27 15.39
C LEU A 125 -0.47 -27.00 14.85
N HIS A 126 0.74 -26.74 15.38
CA HIS A 126 2.01 -27.30 14.88
C HIS A 126 2.18 -27.10 13.37
N GLU A 127 1.81 -25.90 12.87
CA GLU A 127 1.86 -25.59 11.44
C GLU A 127 3.28 -25.67 10.88
N HIS A 128 3.38 -26.16 9.65
CA HIS A 128 4.64 -26.29 8.93
C HIS A 128 5.14 -24.95 8.33
N ALA A 129 6.41 -24.88 7.98
CA ALA A 129 7.00 -23.75 7.25
C ALA A 129 6.69 -22.36 7.85
N GLN A 130 6.75 -22.24 9.18
CA GLN A 130 6.42 -21.01 9.90
C GLN A 130 7.33 -19.83 9.52
N THR A 131 8.62 -20.10 9.24
CA THR A 131 9.55 -19.04 8.78
C THR A 131 9.07 -18.43 7.47
N ARG A 132 8.63 -19.25 6.52
CA ARG A 132 8.03 -18.77 5.26
C ARG A 132 6.81 -17.89 5.54
N PHE A 133 5.93 -18.33 6.44
CA PHE A 133 4.74 -17.58 6.83
C PHE A 133 5.10 -16.18 7.34
N TYR A 134 5.93 -16.07 8.38
CA TYR A 134 6.29 -14.77 8.97
C TYR A 134 7.08 -13.88 8.01
N SER A 135 7.93 -14.47 7.15
CA SER A 135 8.70 -13.73 6.16
C SER A 135 7.79 -13.04 5.13
N PHE A 136 6.86 -13.79 4.52
CA PHE A 136 5.94 -13.22 3.54
C PHE A 136 4.90 -12.31 4.19
N PHE A 137 4.56 -12.56 5.45
CA PHE A 137 3.70 -11.66 6.22
C PHE A 137 4.37 -10.29 6.43
N ALA A 138 5.63 -10.26 6.84
CA ALA A 138 6.41 -9.03 6.98
C ALA A 138 6.60 -8.32 5.63
N LEU A 139 6.88 -9.06 4.54
CA LEU A 139 6.99 -8.51 3.20
C LEU A 139 5.69 -7.85 2.74
N SER A 140 4.55 -8.47 3.03
CA SER A 140 3.22 -7.92 2.70
C SER A 140 2.95 -6.63 3.46
N LEU A 141 3.34 -6.54 4.73
CA LEU A 141 3.20 -5.30 5.52
C LEU A 141 4.08 -4.17 4.97
N SER A 142 5.31 -4.49 4.53
CA SER A 142 6.16 -3.50 3.86
C SER A 142 5.49 -2.96 2.59
N ALA A 143 4.97 -3.85 1.73
CA ALA A 143 4.23 -3.45 0.53
C ALA A 143 3.00 -2.60 0.87
N THR A 144 2.27 -2.96 1.93
CA THR A 144 1.10 -2.21 2.43
C THR A 144 1.48 -0.78 2.86
N MET A 145 2.62 -0.60 3.55
CA MET A 145 3.12 0.74 3.89
C MET A 145 3.52 1.52 2.63
N GLY A 146 4.12 0.84 1.65
CA GLY A 146 4.44 1.43 0.36
C GLY A 146 3.21 1.95 -0.38
N VAL A 147 2.10 1.20 -0.38
CA VAL A 147 0.82 1.67 -0.96
C VAL A 147 0.24 2.83 -0.14
N ALA A 148 0.23 2.71 1.19
CA ALA A 148 -0.31 3.74 2.09
C ALA A 148 0.34 5.11 1.91
N PHE A 149 1.63 5.13 1.59
CA PHE A 149 2.42 6.36 1.43
C PHE A 149 2.74 6.70 -0.03
N SER A 150 2.13 6.03 -1.00
CA SER A 150 2.34 6.35 -2.41
C SER A 150 1.78 7.73 -2.76
N SER A 151 2.60 8.60 -3.36
CA SER A 151 2.17 9.93 -3.79
C SER A 151 1.60 9.96 -5.21
N ASN A 152 1.93 8.96 -6.02
CA ASN A 152 1.56 8.90 -7.43
C ASN A 152 1.16 7.49 -7.85
N VAL A 153 0.47 7.42 -9.00
CA VAL A 153 -0.12 6.17 -9.50
C VAL A 153 0.95 5.12 -9.85
N LEU A 154 2.15 5.52 -10.29
CA LEU A 154 3.24 4.60 -10.59
C LEU A 154 3.80 3.96 -9.31
N THR A 155 3.99 4.77 -8.26
CA THR A 155 4.46 4.28 -6.95
C THR A 155 3.44 3.30 -6.35
N ILE A 156 2.14 3.64 -6.43
CA ILE A 156 1.08 2.73 -5.98
C ILE A 156 1.10 1.42 -6.76
N TYR A 157 1.23 1.49 -8.10
CA TYR A 157 1.28 0.31 -8.95
C TYR A 157 2.41 -0.65 -8.55
N PHE A 158 3.61 -0.12 -8.32
CA PHE A 158 4.76 -0.92 -7.90
C PHE A 158 4.50 -1.68 -6.58
N PHE A 159 4.05 -0.98 -5.55
CA PHE A 159 3.76 -1.62 -4.27
C PHE A 159 2.51 -2.50 -4.30
N TYR A 160 1.54 -2.18 -5.15
CA TYR A 160 0.37 -3.00 -5.41
C TYR A 160 0.76 -4.37 -6.00
N GLU A 161 1.67 -4.41 -6.97
CA GLU A 161 2.20 -5.66 -7.52
C GLU A 161 3.05 -6.42 -6.49
N MET A 162 3.91 -5.71 -5.77
CA MET A 162 4.70 -6.31 -4.68
C MET A 162 3.80 -6.98 -3.64
N LEU A 163 2.67 -6.35 -3.29
CA LEU A 163 1.69 -6.91 -2.37
C LEU A 163 1.00 -8.16 -2.96
N SER A 164 0.66 -8.16 -4.26
CA SER A 164 0.06 -9.32 -4.92
C SER A 164 0.97 -10.54 -4.88
N VAL A 165 2.26 -10.33 -5.19
CA VAL A 165 3.25 -11.40 -5.20
C VAL A 165 3.59 -11.88 -3.78
N SER A 166 3.70 -10.96 -2.80
CA SER A 166 4.06 -11.32 -1.42
C SER A 166 2.96 -12.09 -0.70
N THR A 167 1.70 -11.84 -1.03
CA THR A 167 0.55 -12.53 -0.41
C THR A 167 0.26 -13.90 -1.02
N PHE A 168 0.70 -14.17 -2.24
CA PHE A 168 0.48 -15.47 -2.89
C PHE A 168 1.01 -16.66 -2.06
N PRO A 169 2.25 -16.68 -1.52
CA PRO A 169 2.73 -17.77 -0.68
C PRO A 169 1.97 -17.93 0.65
N LEU A 170 1.30 -16.87 1.11
CA LEU A 170 0.45 -16.92 2.30
C LEU A 170 -0.89 -17.56 2.00
N VAL A 171 -1.51 -17.24 0.86
CA VAL A 171 -2.75 -17.88 0.40
C VAL A 171 -2.50 -19.37 0.14
N THR A 172 -1.36 -19.73 -0.45
CA THR A 172 -1.01 -21.14 -0.74
C THR A 172 -0.27 -21.83 0.41
N HIS A 173 -0.34 -21.32 1.64
CA HIS A 173 0.48 -21.81 2.77
C HIS A 173 0.30 -23.30 3.04
N MET A 174 -0.94 -23.80 3.03
CA MET A 174 -1.29 -25.20 3.30
C MET A 174 -0.79 -26.18 2.23
N GLN A 175 -0.50 -25.70 1.02
CA GLN A 175 0.02 -26.48 -0.12
C GLN A 175 -0.84 -27.67 -0.57
N ASP A 176 -2.07 -27.79 -0.09
CA ASP A 176 -3.03 -28.75 -0.56
C ASP A 176 -3.61 -28.38 -1.93
N LYS A 177 -4.48 -29.23 -2.48
CA LYS A 177 -5.09 -29.01 -3.80
C LYS A 177 -5.98 -27.75 -3.82
N GLU A 178 -6.70 -27.49 -2.74
CA GLU A 178 -7.58 -26.31 -2.62
C GLU A 178 -6.76 -25.03 -2.54
N ALA A 179 -5.76 -24.96 -1.68
CA ALA A 179 -4.88 -23.80 -1.55
C ALA A 179 -4.13 -23.47 -2.86
N ARG A 180 -3.67 -24.49 -3.57
CA ARG A 180 -3.01 -24.30 -4.88
C ARG A 180 -4.00 -23.79 -5.94
N THR A 181 -5.22 -24.30 -5.97
CA THR A 181 -6.24 -23.83 -6.92
C THR A 181 -6.69 -22.41 -6.56
N GLY A 182 -7.00 -22.15 -5.30
CA GLY A 182 -7.36 -20.83 -4.80
C GLY A 182 -6.27 -19.78 -5.06
N GLY A 183 -5.00 -20.12 -4.77
CA GLY A 183 -3.86 -19.25 -5.03
C GLY A 183 -3.65 -18.96 -6.52
N ARG A 184 -3.79 -19.93 -7.41
CA ARG A 184 -3.71 -19.71 -8.86
C ARG A 184 -4.83 -18.79 -9.35
N THR A 185 -6.04 -19.00 -8.89
CA THR A 185 -7.18 -18.12 -9.20
C THR A 185 -6.92 -16.72 -8.68
N TYR A 186 -6.49 -16.59 -7.43
CA TYR A 186 -6.10 -15.32 -6.79
C TYR A 186 -5.08 -14.57 -7.63
N LEU A 187 -3.92 -15.17 -7.87
CA LEU A 187 -2.83 -14.51 -8.59
C LEU A 187 -3.20 -14.23 -10.06
N GLY A 188 -3.92 -15.16 -10.71
CA GLY A 188 -4.37 -15.00 -12.10
C GLY A 188 -5.29 -13.79 -12.27
N TYR A 189 -6.29 -13.62 -11.42
CA TYR A 189 -7.18 -12.45 -11.47
C TYR A 189 -6.43 -11.15 -11.19
N LEU A 190 -5.61 -11.11 -10.14
CA LEU A 190 -4.92 -9.88 -9.75
C LEU A 190 -3.89 -9.44 -10.79
N LEU A 191 -3.06 -10.37 -11.29
CA LEU A 191 -2.09 -10.02 -12.33
C LEU A 191 -2.76 -9.69 -13.67
N PHE A 192 -3.84 -10.41 -14.04
CA PHE A 192 -4.56 -10.10 -15.27
C PHE A 192 -5.11 -8.68 -15.25
N THR A 193 -5.82 -8.31 -14.18
CA THR A 193 -6.44 -6.98 -14.10
C THR A 193 -5.40 -5.87 -13.98
N SER A 194 -4.33 -6.07 -13.26
CA SER A 194 -3.28 -5.07 -13.13
C SER A 194 -2.48 -4.90 -14.43
N LEU A 195 -2.11 -5.97 -15.11
CA LEU A 195 -1.34 -5.91 -16.35
C LEU A 195 -2.19 -5.49 -17.56
N CYS A 196 -3.45 -5.95 -17.63
CA CYS A 196 -4.30 -5.69 -18.80
C CYS A 196 -5.18 -4.45 -18.66
N LEU A 197 -5.42 -3.94 -17.46
CA LEU A 197 -6.28 -2.78 -17.23
C LEU A 197 -5.52 -1.64 -16.56
N LEU A 198 -4.88 -1.89 -15.40
CA LEU A 198 -4.24 -0.83 -14.64
C LEU A 198 -2.98 -0.30 -15.35
N LEU A 199 -2.10 -1.17 -15.84
CA LEU A 199 -0.89 -0.76 -16.54
C LEU A 199 -1.19 0.01 -17.85
N PRO A 200 -2.14 -0.39 -18.73
CA PRO A 200 -2.58 0.44 -19.84
C PRO A 200 -3.16 1.79 -19.41
N ALA A 201 -3.93 1.85 -18.31
CA ALA A 201 -4.43 3.12 -17.79
C ALA A 201 -3.29 4.07 -17.43
N LEU A 202 -2.26 3.56 -16.73
CA LEU A 202 -1.05 4.30 -16.40
C LEU A 202 -0.31 4.79 -17.66
N SER A 203 -0.15 3.89 -18.64
CA SER A 203 0.54 4.21 -19.89
C SER A 203 -0.19 5.30 -20.67
N LEU A 204 -1.52 5.25 -20.72
CA LEU A 204 -2.33 6.29 -21.37
C LEU A 204 -2.21 7.63 -20.62
N CYS A 205 -2.26 7.64 -19.31
CA CYS A 205 -2.05 8.84 -18.51
C CYS A 205 -0.66 9.43 -18.79
N TYR A 206 0.39 8.60 -18.82
CA TYR A 206 1.75 9.05 -19.09
C TYR A 206 1.91 9.66 -20.48
N VAL A 207 1.32 9.04 -21.52
CA VAL A 207 1.45 9.51 -22.91
C VAL A 207 0.61 10.77 -23.19
N TRP A 208 -0.57 10.87 -22.58
CA TRP A 208 -1.52 11.94 -22.92
C TRP A 208 -1.38 13.19 -22.06
N LEU A 209 -0.74 13.11 -20.91
CA LEU A 209 -0.56 14.23 -20.01
C LEU A 209 0.87 14.76 -20.06
N ASP A 210 1.25 15.27 -21.24
CA ASP A 210 2.43 16.07 -21.51
C ASP A 210 3.71 15.60 -20.80
N ASP A 211 4.33 14.55 -21.35
CA ASP A 211 5.57 13.93 -20.89
C ASP A 211 5.58 13.43 -19.41
N GLY A 212 4.42 13.13 -18.86
CA GLY A 212 4.31 12.52 -17.53
C GLY A 212 4.61 13.45 -16.37
N GLN A 213 4.81 14.75 -16.62
CA GLN A 213 5.23 15.69 -15.59
C GLN A 213 4.19 15.90 -14.49
N ALA A 214 2.93 15.84 -14.82
CA ALA A 214 1.88 16.28 -13.94
C ALA A 214 0.88 15.17 -13.61
N ALA A 215 0.71 14.21 -14.50
CA ALA A 215 -0.43 13.32 -14.55
C ALA A 215 -0.48 12.23 -13.48
N MET A 216 0.53 12.13 -12.68
CA MET A 216 0.65 10.99 -11.80
C MET A 216 0.64 11.34 -10.31
N ASP A 217 0.73 12.61 -9.95
CA ASP A 217 0.67 13.06 -8.56
C ASP A 217 -0.77 13.30 -8.11
N PHE A 218 -1.21 12.66 -7.03
CA PHE A 218 -2.58 12.73 -6.52
C PHE A 218 -3.00 14.11 -5.99
N LEU A 219 -2.05 15.00 -5.66
CA LEU A 219 -2.36 16.33 -5.12
C LEU A 219 -2.37 17.43 -6.18
N THR A 220 -1.54 17.31 -7.21
CA THR A 220 -1.31 18.42 -8.15
C THR A 220 -2.12 18.34 -9.43
N ASP A 221 -2.60 17.15 -9.81
CA ASP A 221 -3.06 16.90 -11.18
C ASP A 221 -4.53 16.52 -11.36
N THR A 222 -5.33 16.68 -10.31
CA THR A 222 -6.76 16.34 -10.35
C THR A 222 -7.58 17.10 -11.42
N GLY A 223 -7.08 18.25 -11.89
CA GLY A 223 -7.75 19.07 -12.92
C GLY A 223 -7.49 18.65 -14.36
N LYS A 224 -6.31 18.10 -14.65
CA LYS A 224 -5.88 17.81 -16.04
C LYS A 224 -6.64 16.68 -16.72
N ILE A 225 -7.12 15.70 -15.95
CA ILE A 225 -7.98 14.63 -16.47
C ILE A 225 -9.31 15.21 -16.99
N GLY A 226 -9.77 16.32 -16.43
CA GLY A 226 -10.96 17.03 -16.88
C GLY A 226 -10.84 17.68 -18.28
N GLU A 227 -9.63 17.88 -18.79
CA GLU A 227 -9.36 18.44 -20.11
C GLU A 227 -9.52 17.42 -21.24
N PHE A 228 -9.56 16.12 -20.92
CA PHE A 228 -9.77 15.07 -21.91
C PHE A 228 -11.20 15.04 -22.43
N SER A 229 -11.35 14.47 -23.63
CA SER A 229 -12.68 14.17 -24.16
C SER A 229 -13.44 13.23 -23.22
N GLN A 230 -14.75 13.37 -23.15
CA GLN A 230 -15.60 12.54 -22.27
C GLN A 230 -15.38 11.03 -22.47
N SER A 231 -15.16 10.61 -23.72
CA SER A 231 -14.90 9.19 -24.04
C SER A 231 -13.61 8.68 -23.39
N VAL A 232 -12.56 9.50 -23.37
CA VAL A 232 -11.27 9.18 -22.72
C VAL A 232 -11.42 9.13 -21.21
N GLN A 233 -12.14 10.07 -20.61
CA GLN A 233 -12.40 10.07 -19.16
C GLN A 233 -13.15 8.81 -18.73
N ILE A 234 -14.19 8.40 -19.50
CA ILE A 234 -14.93 7.15 -19.24
C ILE A 234 -14.02 5.94 -19.38
N LEU A 235 -13.19 5.89 -20.42
CA LEU A 235 -12.23 4.79 -20.62
C LEU A 235 -11.27 4.68 -19.45
N LEU A 236 -10.64 5.78 -19.03
CA LEU A 236 -9.72 5.79 -17.87
C LEU A 236 -10.44 5.37 -16.59
N LEU A 237 -11.65 5.88 -16.35
CA LEU A 237 -12.46 5.49 -15.18
C LEU A 237 -12.71 3.98 -15.16
N LEU A 238 -13.07 3.37 -16.29
CA LEU A 238 -13.29 1.93 -16.37
C LEU A 238 -11.99 1.14 -16.17
N LEU A 239 -10.89 1.57 -16.80
CA LEU A 239 -9.59 0.92 -16.66
C LEU A 239 -9.08 0.95 -15.22
N PHE A 240 -9.15 2.09 -14.53
CA PHE A 240 -8.76 2.20 -13.14
C PHE A 240 -9.69 1.41 -12.22
N THR A 241 -11.02 1.54 -12.39
CA THR A 241 -12.00 0.86 -11.56
C THR A 241 -11.83 -0.66 -11.59
N PHE A 242 -11.70 -1.23 -12.80
CA PHE A 242 -11.52 -2.67 -12.95
C PHE A 242 -10.05 -3.11 -12.80
N GLY A 243 -9.10 -2.22 -12.97
CA GLY A 243 -7.68 -2.47 -12.73
C GLY A 243 -7.36 -2.73 -11.25
N PHE A 244 -8.06 -2.04 -10.33
CA PHE A 244 -7.95 -2.27 -8.89
C PHE A 244 -8.85 -3.43 -8.42
N ALA A 245 -8.72 -4.61 -9.03
CA ALA A 245 -9.56 -5.77 -8.73
C ALA A 245 -9.40 -6.33 -7.31
N LYS A 246 -8.38 -5.91 -6.56
CA LYS A 246 -8.23 -6.25 -5.12
C LYS A 246 -9.43 -5.81 -4.30
N ALA A 247 -10.14 -4.77 -4.71
CA ALA A 247 -11.39 -4.34 -4.09
C ALA A 247 -12.55 -5.36 -4.23
N GLY A 248 -12.35 -6.46 -4.96
CA GLY A 248 -13.38 -7.48 -5.13
C GLY A 248 -14.58 -7.03 -5.97
N LEU A 249 -14.37 -6.12 -6.93
CA LEU A 249 -15.43 -5.57 -7.78
C LEU A 249 -15.91 -6.60 -8.80
N MET A 250 -17.21 -6.64 -9.07
CA MET A 250 -17.77 -7.42 -10.18
C MET A 250 -17.26 -6.86 -11.53
N PRO A 251 -16.89 -7.72 -12.49
CA PRO A 251 -16.99 -9.20 -12.51
C PRO A 251 -15.80 -9.95 -11.90
N PHE A 252 -14.77 -9.26 -11.41
CA PHE A 252 -13.50 -9.85 -10.97
C PHE A 252 -13.45 -10.20 -9.47
N HIS A 253 -14.59 -10.50 -8.84
CA HIS A 253 -14.68 -10.73 -7.39
C HIS A 253 -14.44 -12.20 -6.97
N SER A 254 -14.49 -13.16 -7.90
CA SER A 254 -14.48 -14.60 -7.56
C SER A 254 -13.16 -15.12 -6.96
N TRP A 255 -12.07 -14.35 -7.08
CA TRP A 255 -10.82 -14.68 -6.41
C TRP A 255 -10.92 -14.57 -4.87
N LEU A 256 -11.79 -13.68 -4.34
CA LEU A 256 -11.87 -13.40 -2.91
C LEU A 256 -12.33 -14.61 -2.09
N PRO A 257 -13.46 -15.30 -2.42
CA PRO A 257 -13.81 -16.53 -1.75
C PRO A 257 -12.76 -17.65 -1.93
N GLY A 258 -12.14 -17.74 -3.11
CA GLY A 258 -11.09 -18.72 -3.39
C GLY A 258 -9.81 -18.51 -2.57
N ALA A 259 -9.52 -17.30 -2.16
CA ALA A 259 -8.37 -16.97 -1.31
C ALA A 259 -8.61 -17.24 0.19
N MET A 260 -9.86 -17.49 0.62
CA MET A 260 -10.20 -17.77 2.02
C MET A 260 -9.70 -19.13 2.53
N VAL A 261 -9.07 -19.94 1.70
CA VAL A 261 -8.33 -21.16 2.09
C VAL A 261 -7.04 -20.86 2.87
N ALA A 262 -6.64 -19.58 2.93
CA ALA A 262 -5.48 -19.14 3.69
C ALA A 262 -5.67 -19.36 5.21
N PRO A 263 -4.57 -19.52 5.99
CA PRO A 263 -4.65 -19.60 7.45
C PRO A 263 -5.37 -18.39 8.06
N THR A 264 -6.08 -18.60 9.16
CA THR A 264 -6.91 -17.56 9.80
C THR A 264 -6.18 -16.22 10.06
N PRO A 265 -4.92 -16.19 10.55
CA PRO A 265 -4.22 -14.93 10.72
C PRO A 265 -4.00 -14.15 9.43
N VAL A 266 -3.82 -14.86 8.30
CA VAL A 266 -3.70 -14.26 6.97
C VAL A 266 -5.02 -13.64 6.54
N SER A 267 -6.09 -14.39 6.67
CA SER A 267 -7.44 -13.91 6.33
C SER A 267 -7.85 -12.72 7.20
N ALA A 268 -7.51 -12.73 8.48
CA ALA A 268 -7.86 -11.67 9.41
C ALA A 268 -7.18 -10.33 9.08
N LEU A 269 -5.88 -10.33 8.79
CA LEU A 269 -5.16 -9.07 8.52
C LEU A 269 -5.07 -8.75 7.03
N LEU A 270 -4.58 -9.69 6.22
CA LEU A 270 -4.31 -9.40 4.82
C LEU A 270 -5.59 -9.19 4.01
N HIS A 271 -6.60 -10.04 4.18
CA HIS A 271 -7.85 -9.86 3.44
C HIS A 271 -8.70 -8.73 4.00
N ALA A 272 -8.76 -8.57 5.33
CA ALA A 272 -9.59 -7.54 5.93
C ALA A 272 -8.98 -6.13 5.83
N VAL A 273 -7.67 -5.99 5.84
CA VAL A 273 -6.97 -4.69 5.90
C VAL A 273 -6.08 -4.48 4.68
N ALA A 274 -5.07 -5.33 4.46
CA ALA A 274 -3.99 -5.03 3.54
C ALA A 274 -4.31 -5.32 2.06
N VAL A 275 -5.12 -6.33 1.73
CA VAL A 275 -5.39 -6.71 0.33
C VAL A 275 -6.65 -6.05 -0.22
N VAL A 276 -7.75 -6.07 0.52
CA VAL A 276 -9.05 -5.58 0.03
C VAL A 276 -9.22 -4.07 0.22
N LYS A 277 -8.52 -3.46 1.16
CA LYS A 277 -8.66 -2.04 1.52
C LYS A 277 -7.55 -1.14 0.93
N VAL A 278 -6.55 -1.73 0.33
CA VAL A 278 -5.51 -1.06 -0.46
C VAL A 278 -6.02 -0.81 -1.87
#